data_0ac2481e9af790a919a717b61ad1768b
#
_entry.id   0ac2481e9af790a919a717b61ad1768b
#
_cell.length_a   1.000
_cell.length_b   1.000
_cell.length_c   1.000
_cell.angle_alpha   90.00
_cell.angle_beta   90.00
_cell.angle_gamma   90.00
#
_symmetry.space_group_name_H-M   'P 1'
#
loop_
_entity.id
_entity.type
_entity.pdbx_description
1 polymer ?
#
loop_
_entity_poly.entity_id
_entity_poly.type
_entity_poly.pdbx_seq_one_letter_code
_entity_poly.pdbx_strand_id
1 'polypeptide(L)'
;MRRLSPAENGAEPGTRFLAEIREQPAALRRLLEQDAEIGRIAAMVRTRDARLVRIVGHGSSDNAASFGIYAFGLLPRWTAMRDSITLTVHYGTPLDMSGSTVIGLSQSGQTPDVVDYIRGARETGAFTIAVTNDAASELALAADATILLAAEPELAVAATKTYTSTLATLALLAGHVAGRGAEVGDGIREVADLAEAALPGLEQATAPLALQFAYTGRMFVIGRGVEFATAREIALKLLETCRVAAEPLTATDLAHGPVAALDPLFPVWAIASDDGTLAPVQEAAARTREMGATLVASGTAAGRIDGASYRVPVPTPSISLLSPLLSVIPGQLFAWSLARTRGLDADAPHGLAKVTLVR
;
A
#
# COMPACT_ATOMS: atom_id res chain seq x y z
N MET A 1 -25.04 11.60 -15.60
CA MET A 1 -23.87 11.85 -14.74
C MET A 1 -23.88 13.31 -14.29
N ARG A 2 -24.35 13.62 -13.07
CA ARG A 2 -24.29 14.98 -12.51
C ARG A 2 -22.83 15.24 -12.08
N ARG A 3 -22.21 16.24 -12.67
CA ARG A 3 -20.96 16.81 -12.12
C ARG A 3 -21.31 17.43 -10.76
N LEU A 4 -20.78 16.88 -9.68
CA LEU A 4 -20.81 17.55 -8.40
C LEU A 4 -19.94 18.80 -8.54
N SER A 5 -20.52 19.97 -8.34
CA SER A 5 -19.80 21.23 -8.35
C SER A 5 -18.98 21.38 -7.05
N PRO A 6 -17.85 22.08 -7.06
CA PRO A 6 -16.99 22.25 -5.88
C PRO A 6 -17.63 22.99 -4.69
N ALA A 7 -18.89 23.39 -4.78
CA ALA A 7 -19.54 24.32 -3.86
C ALA A 7 -20.53 23.66 -2.86
N GLU A 8 -20.70 22.35 -2.82
CA GLU A 8 -21.81 21.79 -2.01
C GLU A 8 -21.47 21.39 -0.55
N ASN A 9 -20.23 21.52 -0.06
CA ASN A 9 -19.93 21.14 1.33
C ASN A 9 -18.96 22.03 2.12
N GLY A 10 -18.67 23.25 1.76
CA GLY A 10 -17.93 24.19 2.65
C GLY A 10 -16.60 23.70 3.29
N ALA A 11 -16.16 22.49 3.00
CA ALA A 11 -14.91 21.92 3.50
C ALA A 11 -13.74 22.32 2.59
N GLU A 12 -12.62 22.67 3.19
CA GLU A 12 -11.38 22.95 2.43
C GLU A 12 -10.95 21.70 1.63
N PRO A 13 -10.41 21.85 0.40
CA PRO A 13 -9.88 20.75 -0.40
C PRO A 13 -8.84 19.92 0.36
N GLY A 14 -8.90 18.59 0.25
CA GLY A 14 -7.98 17.66 0.93
C GLY A 14 -8.31 17.40 2.39
N THR A 15 -9.42 17.88 2.92
CA THR A 15 -9.81 17.68 4.33
C THR A 15 -10.15 16.23 4.62
N ARG A 16 -10.82 15.53 3.68
CA ARG A 16 -11.17 14.11 3.82
C ARG A 16 -9.93 13.22 3.75
N PHE A 17 -9.07 13.47 2.78
CA PHE A 17 -7.83 12.72 2.62
C PHE A 17 -6.97 12.76 3.88
N LEU A 18 -6.79 13.96 4.48
CA LEU A 18 -6.09 14.10 5.76
C LEU A 18 -6.81 13.39 6.92
N ALA A 19 -8.13 13.53 7.00
CA ALA A 19 -8.92 12.88 8.05
C ALA A 19 -8.77 11.35 7.97
N GLU A 20 -8.78 10.77 6.77
CA GLU A 20 -8.61 9.34 6.54
C GLU A 20 -7.17 8.87 6.79
N ILE A 21 -6.15 9.71 6.57
CA ILE A 21 -4.78 9.43 7.03
C ILE A 21 -4.75 9.35 8.57
N ARG A 22 -5.38 10.29 9.26
CA ARG A 22 -5.44 10.31 10.73
C ARG A 22 -6.27 9.19 11.32
N GLU A 23 -7.20 8.63 10.55
CA GLU A 23 -8.07 7.53 10.98
C GLU A 23 -7.38 6.15 10.88
N GLN A 24 -6.21 6.02 10.25
CA GLN A 24 -5.51 4.75 10.08
C GLN A 24 -5.33 3.94 11.39
N PRO A 25 -4.90 4.54 12.52
CA PRO A 25 -4.78 3.80 13.77
C PRO A 25 -6.11 3.17 14.24
N ALA A 26 -7.20 3.92 14.13
CA ALA A 26 -8.52 3.44 14.50
C ALA A 26 -9.00 2.33 13.54
N ALA A 27 -8.74 2.45 12.24
CA ALA A 27 -9.06 1.43 11.25
C ALA A 27 -8.31 0.11 11.51
N LEU A 28 -7.03 0.18 11.88
CA LEU A 28 -6.25 -1.00 12.26
C LEU A 28 -6.82 -1.70 13.52
N ARG A 29 -7.27 -0.94 14.51
CA ARG A 29 -7.92 -1.51 15.72
C ARG A 29 -9.24 -2.19 15.38
N ARG A 30 -10.07 -1.58 14.51
CA ARG A 30 -11.33 -2.20 14.04
C ARG A 30 -11.07 -3.48 13.23
N LEU A 31 -10.03 -3.51 12.41
CA LEU A 31 -9.65 -4.73 11.69
C LEU A 31 -9.36 -5.89 12.64
N LEU A 32 -8.75 -5.64 13.79
CA LEU A 32 -8.47 -6.69 14.79
C LEU A 32 -9.73 -7.31 15.39
N GLU A 33 -10.89 -6.67 15.27
CA GLU A 33 -12.19 -7.26 15.63
C GLU A 33 -12.58 -8.41 14.68
N GLN A 34 -11.95 -8.48 13.49
CA GLN A 34 -12.11 -9.57 12.52
C GLN A 34 -11.13 -10.74 12.75
N ASP A 35 -10.25 -10.68 13.76
CA ASP A 35 -9.18 -11.65 13.99
C ASP A 35 -9.66 -13.10 13.99
N ALA A 36 -10.77 -13.39 14.70
CA ALA A 36 -11.34 -14.73 14.77
C ALA A 36 -11.82 -15.24 13.41
N GLU A 37 -12.43 -14.38 12.58
CA GLU A 37 -12.88 -14.75 11.24
C GLU A 37 -11.70 -14.95 10.29
N ILE A 38 -10.69 -14.10 10.36
CA ILE A 38 -9.44 -14.27 9.59
C ILE A 38 -8.76 -15.58 9.98
N GLY A 39 -8.74 -15.92 11.27
CA GLY A 39 -8.21 -17.20 11.77
C GLY A 39 -8.99 -18.41 11.25
N ARG A 40 -10.33 -18.31 11.18
CA ARG A 40 -11.19 -19.35 10.58
C ARG A 40 -10.89 -19.55 9.10
N ILE A 41 -10.76 -18.47 8.33
CA ILE A 41 -10.41 -18.53 6.90
C ILE A 41 -9.00 -19.11 6.72
N ALA A 42 -8.02 -18.71 7.52
CA ALA A 42 -6.67 -19.26 7.51
C ALA A 42 -6.65 -20.78 7.78
N ALA A 43 -7.53 -21.26 8.66
CA ALA A 43 -7.69 -22.71 8.88
C ALA A 43 -8.19 -23.42 7.62
N MET A 44 -9.14 -22.83 6.89
CA MET A 44 -9.61 -23.37 5.60
C MET A 44 -8.48 -23.41 4.55
N VAL A 45 -7.63 -22.37 4.51
CA VAL A 45 -6.45 -22.32 3.64
C VAL A 45 -5.48 -23.48 3.97
N ARG A 46 -5.19 -23.70 5.25
CA ARG A 46 -4.25 -24.74 5.70
C ARG A 46 -4.72 -26.16 5.36
N THR A 47 -6.03 -26.45 5.40
CA THR A 47 -6.57 -27.80 5.12
C THR A 47 -6.43 -28.20 3.65
N ARG A 48 -6.12 -27.28 2.75
CA ARG A 48 -6.05 -27.52 1.30
C ARG A 48 -4.66 -27.92 0.78
N ASP A 49 -3.65 -27.96 1.65
CA ASP A 49 -2.24 -28.31 1.34
C ASP A 49 -1.63 -27.51 0.16
N ALA A 50 -2.28 -26.43 -0.26
CA ALA A 50 -1.87 -25.57 -1.36
C ALA A 50 -0.99 -24.44 -0.81
N ARG A 51 0.33 -24.53 -1.01
CA ARG A 51 1.32 -23.55 -0.54
C ARG A 51 1.63 -22.46 -1.58
N LEU A 52 0.76 -22.27 -2.54
CA LEU A 52 0.82 -21.24 -3.55
C LEU A 52 -0.31 -20.23 -3.33
N VAL A 53 0.06 -18.96 -3.16
CA VAL A 53 -0.89 -17.86 -3.01
C VAL A 53 -0.77 -16.93 -4.22
N ARG A 54 -1.87 -16.72 -4.93
CA ARG A 54 -1.98 -15.76 -6.03
C ARG A 54 -2.77 -14.55 -5.52
N ILE A 55 -2.25 -13.35 -5.75
CA ILE A 55 -2.87 -12.13 -5.25
C ILE A 55 -3.09 -11.18 -6.44
N VAL A 56 -4.31 -10.68 -6.57
CA VAL A 56 -4.70 -9.77 -7.66
C VAL A 56 -5.41 -8.53 -7.14
N GLY A 57 -5.19 -7.40 -7.80
CA GLY A 57 -5.83 -6.12 -7.54
C GLY A 57 -5.32 -5.06 -8.50
N HIS A 58 -5.88 -3.85 -8.43
CA HIS A 58 -5.41 -2.69 -9.21
C HIS A 58 -5.04 -1.53 -8.30
N GLY A 59 -4.15 -0.64 -8.77
CA GLY A 59 -3.75 0.57 -8.04
C GLY A 59 -3.18 0.25 -6.65
N SER A 60 -3.71 0.88 -5.60
CA SER A 60 -3.29 0.64 -4.20
C SER A 60 -3.47 -0.82 -3.78
N SER A 61 -4.48 -1.53 -4.29
CA SER A 61 -4.66 -2.95 -4.04
C SER A 61 -3.54 -3.79 -4.65
N ASP A 62 -3.04 -3.46 -5.86
CA ASP A 62 -1.89 -4.14 -6.46
C ASP A 62 -0.57 -3.79 -5.71
N ASN A 63 -0.47 -2.58 -5.17
CA ASN A 63 0.65 -2.22 -4.29
C ASN A 63 0.62 -3.05 -3.01
N ALA A 64 -0.57 -3.27 -2.41
CA ALA A 64 -0.75 -4.16 -1.27
C ALA A 64 -0.45 -5.63 -1.61
N ALA A 65 -0.79 -6.09 -2.83
CA ALA A 65 -0.42 -7.44 -3.30
C ALA A 65 1.10 -7.63 -3.31
N SER A 66 1.88 -6.59 -3.62
CA SER A 66 3.35 -6.64 -3.54
C SER A 66 3.86 -6.89 -2.12
N PHE A 67 3.20 -6.33 -1.10
CA PHE A 67 3.47 -6.62 0.31
C PHE A 67 3.09 -8.07 0.66
N GLY A 68 1.95 -8.55 0.15
CA GLY A 68 1.46 -9.91 0.39
C GLY A 68 2.46 -10.99 0.02
N ILE A 69 3.28 -10.77 -1.03
CA ILE A 69 4.38 -11.70 -1.39
C ILE A 69 5.33 -11.90 -0.21
N TYR A 70 5.69 -10.83 0.47
CA TYR A 70 6.59 -10.89 1.63
C TYR A 70 5.90 -11.45 2.86
N ALA A 71 4.63 -11.09 3.11
CA ALA A 71 3.87 -11.59 4.25
C ALA A 71 3.77 -13.12 4.22
N PHE A 72 3.38 -13.69 3.08
CA PHE A 72 3.30 -15.15 2.92
C PHE A 72 4.67 -15.80 2.80
N GLY A 73 5.67 -15.14 2.23
CA GLY A 73 7.03 -15.66 2.13
C GLY A 73 7.76 -15.72 3.47
N LEU A 74 7.61 -14.70 4.30
CA LEU A 74 8.35 -14.59 5.58
C LEU A 74 7.67 -15.31 6.74
N LEU A 75 6.31 -15.33 6.79
CA LEU A 75 5.59 -15.96 7.90
C LEU A 75 5.40 -17.48 7.67
N PRO A 76 4.51 -17.94 6.78
CA PRO A 76 4.32 -19.39 6.58
C PRO A 76 5.39 -20.01 5.67
N ARG A 77 6.27 -19.20 5.04
CA ARG A 77 7.26 -19.65 4.05
C ARG A 77 6.62 -20.30 2.83
N TRP A 78 5.51 -19.72 2.37
CA TRP A 78 4.80 -20.15 1.19
C TRP A 78 5.20 -19.30 -0.02
N THR A 79 5.06 -19.87 -1.22
CA THR A 79 5.21 -19.11 -2.45
C THR A 79 3.99 -18.22 -2.63
N ALA A 80 4.21 -16.92 -2.77
CA ALA A 80 3.16 -15.98 -3.13
C ALA A 80 3.57 -15.14 -4.34
N MET A 81 2.61 -14.79 -5.18
CA MET A 81 2.85 -14.01 -6.38
C MET A 81 1.72 -13.04 -6.65
N ARG A 82 2.05 -11.92 -7.27
CA ARG A 82 1.06 -11.11 -7.97
C ARG A 82 0.78 -11.77 -9.30
N ASP A 83 -0.49 -11.97 -9.61
CA ASP A 83 -0.86 -12.66 -10.85
C ASP A 83 -1.34 -11.68 -11.92
N SER A 84 -1.38 -12.14 -13.16
CA SER A 84 -1.82 -11.35 -14.31
C SER A 84 -3.31 -11.56 -14.57
N ILE A 85 -4.13 -10.58 -14.18
CA ILE A 85 -5.56 -10.54 -14.52
C ILE A 85 -5.75 -10.59 -16.05
N THR A 86 -4.92 -9.85 -16.79
CA THR A 86 -5.01 -9.75 -18.25
C THR A 86 -4.92 -11.11 -18.94
N LEU A 87 -4.11 -12.03 -18.43
CA LEU A 87 -3.89 -13.34 -19.04
C LEU A 87 -5.19 -14.17 -19.05
N THR A 88 -5.94 -14.13 -17.97
CA THR A 88 -7.19 -14.92 -17.84
C THR A 88 -8.40 -14.15 -18.34
N VAL A 89 -8.56 -12.89 -17.95
CA VAL A 89 -9.78 -12.10 -18.23
C VAL A 89 -9.80 -11.59 -19.68
N HIS A 90 -8.66 -11.05 -20.17
CA HIS A 90 -8.65 -10.43 -21.50
C HIS A 90 -8.17 -11.38 -22.61
N TYR A 91 -7.14 -12.19 -22.35
CA TYR A 91 -6.69 -13.21 -23.32
C TYR A 91 -7.53 -14.50 -23.26
N GLY A 92 -8.40 -14.66 -22.25
CA GLY A 92 -9.26 -15.83 -22.11
C GLY A 92 -8.48 -17.13 -21.90
N THR A 93 -7.25 -17.06 -21.39
CA THR A 93 -6.41 -18.23 -21.18
C THR A 93 -6.86 -18.98 -19.91
N PRO A 94 -7.39 -20.21 -20.04
CA PRO A 94 -7.78 -20.99 -18.87
C PRO A 94 -6.53 -21.49 -18.13
N LEU A 95 -6.22 -20.92 -16.98
CA LEU A 95 -5.16 -21.40 -16.10
C LEU A 95 -5.74 -22.39 -15.11
N ASP A 96 -5.08 -23.52 -14.93
CA ASP A 96 -5.35 -24.40 -13.79
C ASP A 96 -4.83 -23.75 -12.50
N MET A 97 -5.75 -23.36 -11.63
CA MET A 97 -5.44 -22.74 -10.34
C MET A 97 -5.80 -23.65 -9.16
N SER A 98 -6.15 -24.93 -9.41
CA SER A 98 -6.65 -25.88 -8.42
C SER A 98 -5.72 -26.09 -7.22
N GLY A 99 -4.41 -25.96 -7.40
CA GLY A 99 -3.39 -26.06 -6.34
C GLY A 99 -3.06 -24.76 -5.65
N SER A 100 -3.92 -23.73 -5.69
CA SER A 100 -3.62 -22.42 -5.12
C SER A 100 -4.74 -21.84 -4.27
N THR A 101 -4.36 -20.90 -3.37
CA THR A 101 -5.26 -19.94 -2.77
C THR A 101 -5.18 -18.64 -3.59
N VAL A 102 -6.32 -18.12 -4.00
CA VAL A 102 -6.40 -16.88 -4.80
C VAL A 102 -7.06 -15.78 -3.97
N ILE A 103 -6.38 -14.66 -3.83
CA ILE A 103 -6.85 -13.51 -3.03
C ILE A 103 -7.12 -12.34 -3.97
N GLY A 104 -8.38 -11.92 -4.06
CA GLY A 104 -8.80 -10.72 -4.78
C GLY A 104 -8.88 -9.53 -3.84
N LEU A 105 -8.16 -8.47 -4.16
CA LEU A 105 -8.12 -7.24 -3.39
C LEU A 105 -8.86 -6.12 -4.12
N SER A 106 -9.94 -5.62 -3.52
CA SER A 106 -10.67 -4.44 -4.02
C SER A 106 -11.41 -3.77 -2.88
N GLN A 107 -11.06 -2.52 -2.57
CA GLN A 107 -11.72 -1.76 -1.50
C GLN A 107 -13.24 -1.70 -1.70
N SER A 108 -13.70 -1.35 -2.89
CA SER A 108 -15.13 -1.29 -3.22
C SER A 108 -15.76 -2.66 -3.52
N GLY A 109 -14.92 -3.65 -3.85
CA GLY A 109 -15.37 -4.95 -4.32
C GLY A 109 -16.13 -4.92 -5.66
N GLN A 110 -16.05 -3.78 -6.39
CA GLN A 110 -16.81 -3.53 -7.63
C GLN A 110 -15.91 -3.54 -8.88
N THR A 111 -14.62 -3.82 -8.77
CA THR A 111 -13.68 -3.80 -9.89
C THR A 111 -13.93 -5.02 -10.80
N PRO A 112 -14.43 -4.83 -12.03
CA PRO A 112 -14.94 -5.95 -12.85
C PRO A 112 -13.89 -7.01 -13.13
N ASP A 113 -12.67 -6.62 -13.49
CA ASP A 113 -11.57 -7.54 -13.81
C ASP A 113 -11.18 -8.42 -12.61
N VAL A 114 -11.15 -7.86 -11.40
CA VAL A 114 -10.84 -8.61 -10.18
C VAL A 114 -11.95 -9.61 -9.87
N VAL A 115 -13.21 -9.20 -10.05
CA VAL A 115 -14.39 -10.07 -9.86
C VAL A 115 -14.38 -11.22 -10.86
N ASP A 116 -14.16 -10.93 -12.14
CA ASP A 116 -14.13 -11.95 -13.21
C ASP A 116 -12.94 -12.91 -13.00
N TYR A 117 -11.77 -12.40 -12.56
CA TYR A 117 -10.62 -13.23 -12.20
C TYR A 117 -10.94 -14.21 -11.05
N ILE A 118 -11.59 -13.73 -9.99
CA ILE A 118 -11.97 -14.56 -8.83
C ILE A 118 -12.99 -15.64 -9.22
N ARG A 119 -13.98 -15.29 -10.06
CA ARG A 119 -14.95 -16.27 -10.61
C ARG A 119 -14.22 -17.37 -11.38
N GLY A 120 -13.35 -17.00 -12.33
CA GLY A 120 -12.59 -17.95 -13.13
C GLY A 120 -11.65 -18.82 -12.28
N ALA A 121 -10.97 -18.25 -11.28
CA ALA A 121 -10.13 -19.00 -10.36
C ALA A 121 -10.93 -20.05 -9.57
N ARG A 122 -12.12 -19.68 -9.08
CA ARG A 122 -13.02 -20.59 -8.37
C ARG A 122 -13.51 -21.74 -9.27
N GLU A 123 -13.87 -21.44 -10.52
CA GLU A 123 -14.30 -22.45 -11.51
C GLU A 123 -13.20 -23.46 -11.82
N THR A 124 -11.92 -23.06 -11.76
CA THR A 124 -10.76 -23.96 -11.94
C THR A 124 -10.33 -24.66 -10.65
N GLY A 125 -11.08 -24.53 -9.55
CA GLY A 125 -10.90 -25.26 -8.30
C GLY A 125 -9.93 -24.63 -7.30
N ALA A 126 -9.52 -23.38 -7.49
CA ALA A 126 -8.79 -22.62 -6.47
C ALA A 126 -9.69 -22.32 -5.27
N PHE A 127 -9.09 -22.16 -4.10
CA PHE A 127 -9.79 -21.53 -2.97
C PHE A 127 -9.68 -20.03 -3.07
N THR A 128 -10.81 -19.35 -3.16
CA THR A 128 -10.86 -17.92 -3.42
C THR A 128 -11.23 -17.11 -2.19
N ILE A 129 -10.51 -16.02 -1.96
CA ILE A 129 -10.73 -15.10 -0.84
C ILE A 129 -10.91 -13.68 -1.41
N ALA A 130 -12.03 -13.05 -1.05
CA ALA A 130 -12.24 -11.62 -1.27
C ALA A 130 -11.71 -10.82 -0.07
N VAL A 131 -10.95 -9.77 -0.31
CA VAL A 131 -10.59 -8.76 0.70
C VAL A 131 -11.20 -7.45 0.23
N THR A 132 -12.21 -6.98 0.93
CA THR A 132 -13.02 -5.81 0.53
C THR A 132 -13.55 -5.06 1.76
N ASN A 133 -14.01 -3.83 1.56
CA ASN A 133 -14.67 -3.06 2.62
C ASN A 133 -16.20 -3.17 2.59
N ASP A 134 -16.76 -3.90 1.61
CA ASP A 134 -18.20 -4.10 1.43
C ASP A 134 -18.57 -5.58 1.33
N ALA A 135 -19.28 -6.09 2.34
CA ALA A 135 -19.72 -7.48 2.41
C ALA A 135 -20.74 -7.86 1.34
N ALA A 136 -21.46 -6.89 0.78
CA ALA A 136 -22.46 -7.11 -0.25
C ALA A 136 -21.92 -6.90 -1.67
N SER A 137 -20.62 -6.65 -1.82
CA SER A 137 -19.98 -6.38 -3.10
C SER A 137 -19.96 -7.61 -4.01
N GLU A 138 -19.85 -7.37 -5.33
CA GLU A 138 -19.71 -8.45 -6.31
C GLU A 138 -18.51 -9.34 -6.05
N LEU A 139 -17.41 -8.78 -5.60
CA LEU A 139 -16.20 -9.55 -5.24
C LEU A 139 -16.46 -10.49 -4.06
N ALA A 140 -17.15 -9.99 -3.01
CA ALA A 140 -17.51 -10.81 -1.85
C ALA A 140 -18.41 -11.98 -2.23
N LEU A 141 -19.37 -11.74 -3.13
CA LEU A 141 -20.30 -12.78 -3.62
C LEU A 141 -19.63 -13.80 -4.55
N ALA A 142 -18.56 -13.41 -5.24
CA ALA A 142 -17.84 -14.27 -6.19
C ALA A 142 -16.89 -15.26 -5.50
N ALA A 143 -16.37 -14.94 -4.31
CA ALA A 143 -15.36 -15.72 -3.61
C ALA A 143 -15.96 -16.80 -2.68
N ASP A 144 -15.13 -17.79 -2.29
CA ASP A 144 -15.49 -18.81 -1.29
C ASP A 144 -15.49 -18.29 0.14
N ALA A 145 -14.67 -17.26 0.41
CA ALA A 145 -14.59 -16.59 1.71
C ALA A 145 -14.33 -15.09 1.53
N THR A 146 -14.78 -14.30 2.51
CA THR A 146 -14.61 -12.84 2.48
C THR A 146 -14.00 -12.36 3.79
N ILE A 147 -12.97 -11.51 3.69
CA ILE A 147 -12.39 -10.77 4.81
C ILE A 147 -12.76 -9.30 4.62
N LEU A 148 -13.41 -8.72 5.63
CA LEU A 148 -13.78 -7.32 5.63
C LEU A 148 -12.64 -6.48 6.20
N LEU A 149 -12.31 -5.37 5.51
CA LEU A 149 -11.27 -4.42 5.95
C LEU A 149 -11.66 -3.65 7.23
N ALA A 150 -12.95 -3.59 7.55
CA ALA A 150 -13.50 -2.85 8.67
C ALA A 150 -13.00 -1.38 8.77
N ALA A 151 -12.66 -0.80 7.61
CA ALA A 151 -12.06 0.54 7.53
C ALA A 151 -13.09 1.67 7.53
N GLU A 152 -14.38 1.35 7.64
CA GLU A 152 -15.49 2.28 7.42
C GLU A 152 -15.42 2.99 6.04
N PRO A 153 -16.38 3.83 5.66
CA PRO A 153 -16.34 4.50 4.36
C PRO A 153 -15.08 5.35 4.20
N GLU A 154 -14.38 5.15 3.08
CA GLU A 154 -13.27 5.98 2.62
C GLU A 154 -13.76 6.84 1.46
N LEU A 155 -13.85 8.14 1.68
CA LEU A 155 -14.52 9.08 0.79
C LEU A 155 -13.57 9.81 -0.17
N ALA A 156 -12.32 10.04 0.24
CA ALA A 156 -11.29 10.54 -0.65
C ALA A 156 -11.02 9.55 -1.79
N VAL A 157 -10.78 10.03 -3.00
CA VAL A 157 -10.54 9.16 -4.15
C VAL A 157 -9.28 8.33 -3.95
N ALA A 158 -8.19 8.97 -3.55
CA ALA A 158 -6.93 8.31 -3.28
C ALA A 158 -7.01 7.52 -1.95
N ALA A 159 -6.66 6.24 -2.00
CA ALA A 159 -6.74 5.35 -0.83
C ALA A 159 -5.69 5.70 0.23
N THR A 160 -6.07 5.53 1.50
CA THR A 160 -5.21 5.71 2.68
C THR A 160 -5.44 4.59 3.70
N LYS A 161 -6.48 4.69 4.53
CA LYS A 161 -6.80 3.73 5.58
C LYS A 161 -7.17 2.34 5.04
N THR A 162 -7.83 2.27 3.89
CA THR A 162 -8.14 0.98 3.26
C THR A 162 -6.89 0.28 2.74
N TYR A 163 -5.89 1.03 2.26
CA TYR A 163 -4.60 0.47 1.90
C TYR A 163 -3.88 -0.15 3.11
N THR A 164 -3.74 0.59 4.22
CA THR A 164 -3.09 0.09 5.43
C THR A 164 -3.86 -1.08 6.05
N SER A 165 -5.21 -1.04 6.06
CA SER A 165 -6.03 -2.18 6.48
C SER A 165 -5.81 -3.40 5.58
N THR A 166 -5.59 -3.22 4.27
CA THR A 166 -5.28 -4.35 3.36
C THR A 166 -3.93 -4.97 3.68
N LEU A 167 -2.88 -4.16 3.93
CA LEU A 167 -1.58 -4.69 4.38
C LEU A 167 -1.72 -5.49 5.68
N ALA A 168 -2.40 -4.92 6.68
CA ALA A 168 -2.62 -5.57 7.97
C ALA A 168 -3.43 -6.87 7.82
N THR A 169 -4.44 -6.89 6.96
CA THR A 169 -5.22 -8.10 6.62
C THR A 169 -4.34 -9.21 6.05
N LEU A 170 -3.48 -8.87 5.08
CA LEU A 170 -2.56 -9.85 4.47
C LEU A 170 -1.53 -10.37 5.46
N ALA A 171 -0.99 -9.50 6.34
CA ALA A 171 -0.08 -9.89 7.40
C ALA A 171 -0.76 -10.82 8.43
N LEU A 172 -1.97 -10.47 8.87
CA LEU A 172 -2.72 -11.24 9.86
C LEU A 172 -3.15 -12.61 9.31
N LEU A 173 -3.64 -12.66 8.07
CA LEU A 173 -3.98 -13.91 7.38
C LEU A 173 -2.74 -14.80 7.25
N ALA A 174 -1.61 -14.27 6.80
CA ALA A 174 -0.35 -15.01 6.71
C ALA A 174 0.15 -15.47 8.09
N GLY A 175 -0.02 -14.63 9.12
CA GLY A 175 0.27 -14.95 10.52
C GLY A 175 -0.55 -16.14 11.03
N HIS A 176 -1.86 -16.14 10.80
CA HIS A 176 -2.72 -17.27 11.16
C HIS A 176 -2.38 -18.54 10.38
N VAL A 177 -2.06 -18.43 9.09
CA VAL A 177 -1.59 -19.58 8.28
C VAL A 177 -0.29 -20.16 8.87
N ALA A 178 0.58 -19.31 9.40
CA ALA A 178 1.84 -19.70 10.04
C ALA A 178 1.68 -20.19 11.50
N GLY A 179 0.47 -20.13 12.08
CA GLY A 179 0.25 -20.39 13.51
C GLY A 179 0.73 -19.27 14.44
N ARG A 180 0.97 -18.08 13.92
CA ARG A 180 1.46 -16.88 14.63
C ARG A 180 0.43 -15.73 14.62
N GLY A 181 -0.87 -16.03 14.48
CA GLY A 181 -1.92 -15.03 14.38
C GLY A 181 -1.94 -14.05 15.55
N ALA A 182 -1.89 -14.56 16.78
CA ALA A 182 -1.89 -13.72 17.97
C ALA A 182 -0.68 -12.76 18.03
N GLU A 183 0.52 -13.24 17.70
CA GLU A 183 1.73 -12.42 17.65
C GLU A 183 1.61 -11.28 16.62
N VAL A 184 1.10 -11.59 15.41
CA VAL A 184 0.91 -10.58 14.37
C VAL A 184 -0.21 -9.60 14.76
N GLY A 185 -1.29 -10.08 15.39
CA GLY A 185 -2.38 -9.24 15.91
C GLY A 185 -1.89 -8.25 16.96
N ASP A 186 -1.04 -8.71 17.90
CA ASP A 186 -0.42 -7.83 18.91
C ASP A 186 0.52 -6.81 18.25
N GLY A 187 1.30 -7.22 17.24
CA GLY A 187 2.13 -6.30 16.46
C GLY A 187 1.33 -5.25 15.69
N ILE A 188 0.17 -5.60 15.13
CA ILE A 188 -0.72 -4.62 14.48
C ILE A 188 -1.29 -3.62 15.50
N ARG A 189 -1.62 -4.08 16.71
CA ARG A 189 -2.07 -3.19 17.81
C ARG A 189 -0.97 -2.22 18.20
N GLU A 190 0.26 -2.71 18.38
CA GLU A 190 1.44 -1.87 18.62
C GLU A 190 1.62 -0.82 17.52
N VAL A 191 1.53 -1.22 16.24
CA VAL A 191 1.63 -0.30 15.11
C VAL A 191 0.55 0.77 15.15
N ALA A 192 -0.69 0.44 15.52
CA ALA A 192 -1.75 1.43 15.65
C ALA A 192 -1.43 2.46 16.74
N ASP A 193 -0.88 2.04 17.88
CA ASP A 193 -0.48 2.94 18.97
C ASP A 193 0.72 3.81 18.57
N LEU A 194 1.72 3.23 17.91
CA LEU A 194 2.87 3.96 17.38
C LEU A 194 2.47 5.00 16.32
N ALA A 195 1.56 4.65 15.41
CA ALA A 195 1.06 5.54 14.37
C ALA A 195 0.30 6.72 15.00
N GLU A 196 -0.61 6.46 15.96
CA GLU A 196 -1.38 7.50 16.65
C GLU A 196 -0.46 8.50 17.36
N ALA A 197 0.57 8.01 18.04
CA ALA A 197 1.54 8.86 18.72
C ALA A 197 2.42 9.66 17.75
N ALA A 198 2.77 9.09 16.60
CA ALA A 198 3.68 9.72 15.64
C ALA A 198 3.00 10.74 14.70
N LEU A 199 1.70 10.57 14.39
CA LEU A 199 0.98 11.36 13.40
C LEU A 199 1.17 12.88 13.54
N PRO A 200 1.00 13.51 14.72
CA PRO A 200 1.16 14.97 14.84
C PRO A 200 2.57 15.45 14.48
N GLY A 201 3.60 14.71 14.87
CA GLY A 201 4.99 15.02 14.54
C GLY A 201 5.29 14.83 13.06
N LEU A 202 4.73 13.81 12.43
CA LEU A 202 4.89 13.54 11.00
C LEU A 202 4.20 14.62 10.14
N GLU A 203 3.04 15.12 10.55
CA GLU A 203 2.36 16.24 9.88
C GLU A 203 3.24 17.50 9.93
N GLN A 204 3.82 17.82 11.09
CA GLN A 204 4.73 18.95 11.24
C GLN A 204 6.01 18.82 10.41
N ALA A 205 6.55 17.61 10.30
CA ALA A 205 7.78 17.33 9.55
C ALA A 205 7.57 17.40 8.02
N THR A 206 6.40 16.97 7.52
CA THR A 206 6.14 16.89 6.09
C THR A 206 5.64 18.20 5.47
N ALA A 207 4.99 19.08 6.23
CA ALA A 207 4.48 20.35 5.74
C ALA A 207 5.55 21.27 5.11
N PRO A 208 6.74 21.49 5.72
CA PRO A 208 7.80 22.29 5.11
C PRO A 208 8.36 21.67 3.83
N LEU A 209 8.39 20.33 3.72
CA LEU A 209 8.88 19.64 2.51
C LEU A 209 8.02 20.00 1.30
N ALA A 210 6.71 20.14 1.47
CA ALA A 210 5.80 20.49 0.38
C ALA A 210 6.20 21.81 -0.31
N LEU A 211 6.64 22.80 0.44
CA LEU A 211 7.13 24.06 -0.11
C LEU A 211 8.44 23.87 -0.87
N GLN A 212 9.37 23.07 -0.35
CA GLN A 212 10.67 22.79 -0.98
C GLN A 212 10.50 22.06 -2.33
N PHE A 213 9.49 21.19 -2.43
CA PHE A 213 9.22 20.39 -3.62
C PHE A 213 8.03 20.89 -4.45
N ALA A 214 7.56 22.12 -4.22
CA ALA A 214 6.42 22.69 -4.96
C ALA A 214 6.64 22.74 -6.48
N TYR A 215 7.88 22.84 -6.93
CA TYR A 215 8.27 22.85 -8.35
C TYR A 215 8.34 21.47 -9.00
N THR A 216 8.38 20.37 -8.20
CA THR A 216 8.74 19.03 -8.65
C THR A 216 7.70 18.44 -9.59
N GLY A 217 8.10 18.11 -10.83
CA GLY A 217 7.25 17.40 -11.81
C GLY A 217 7.53 15.89 -11.88
N ARG A 218 8.65 15.45 -11.35
CA ARG A 218 9.14 14.06 -11.37
C ARG A 218 9.85 13.71 -10.08
N MET A 219 9.86 12.44 -9.69
CA MET A 219 10.54 11.97 -8.47
C MET A 219 10.79 10.46 -8.56
N PHE A 220 11.91 9.96 -8.06
CA PHE A 220 12.02 8.54 -7.75
C PHE A 220 11.63 8.28 -6.30
N VAL A 221 10.90 7.17 -6.08
CA VAL A 221 10.59 6.67 -4.74
C VAL A 221 11.23 5.29 -4.61
N ILE A 222 12.21 5.17 -3.73
CA ILE A 222 13.04 3.96 -3.61
C ILE A 222 12.64 3.20 -2.35
N GLY A 223 12.38 1.90 -2.51
CA GLY A 223 12.18 0.96 -1.42
C GLY A 223 12.83 -0.38 -1.74
N ARG A 224 12.97 -1.25 -0.74
CA ARG A 224 13.46 -2.62 -0.92
C ARG A 224 12.69 -3.57 -0.01
N GLY A 225 12.53 -4.83 -0.45
CA GLY A 225 11.79 -5.81 0.36
C GLY A 225 10.34 -5.36 0.57
N VAL A 226 9.87 -5.43 1.80
CA VAL A 226 8.50 -5.03 2.17
C VAL A 226 8.19 -3.58 1.86
N GLU A 227 9.19 -2.70 1.92
CA GLU A 227 9.04 -1.26 1.63
C GLU A 227 8.93 -0.94 0.14
N PHE A 228 9.11 -1.90 -0.76
CA PHE A 228 8.83 -1.66 -2.17
C PHE A 228 7.33 -1.44 -2.42
N ALA A 229 6.46 -2.11 -1.64
CA ALA A 229 5.03 -1.82 -1.65
C ALA A 229 4.72 -0.39 -1.20
N THR A 230 5.42 0.10 -0.17
CA THR A 230 5.33 1.49 0.30
C THR A 230 5.81 2.48 -0.76
N ALA A 231 6.94 2.18 -1.42
CA ALA A 231 7.46 3.03 -2.51
C ALA A 231 6.46 3.16 -3.66
N ARG A 232 5.85 2.06 -4.06
CA ARG A 232 4.79 2.04 -5.09
C ARG A 232 3.57 2.86 -4.68
N GLU A 233 3.15 2.75 -3.41
CA GLU A 233 1.99 3.47 -2.91
C GLU A 233 2.25 4.97 -2.79
N ILE A 234 3.40 5.39 -2.29
CA ILE A 234 3.78 6.81 -2.22
C ILE A 234 3.85 7.40 -3.63
N ALA A 235 4.49 6.70 -4.58
CA ALA A 235 4.55 7.14 -5.96
C ALA A 235 3.16 7.32 -6.58
N LEU A 236 2.25 6.37 -6.32
CA LEU A 236 0.86 6.45 -6.78
C LEU A 236 0.14 7.66 -6.17
N LYS A 237 0.28 7.90 -4.85
CA LYS A 237 -0.34 9.08 -4.20
C LYS A 237 0.16 10.39 -4.79
N LEU A 238 1.46 10.50 -5.08
CA LEU A 238 2.04 11.69 -5.72
C LEU A 238 1.52 11.89 -7.16
N LEU A 239 1.36 10.81 -7.91
CA LEU A 239 0.79 10.85 -9.24
C LEU A 239 -0.68 11.31 -9.21
N GLU A 240 -1.49 10.69 -8.35
CA GLU A 240 -2.93 10.93 -8.25
C GLU A 240 -3.25 12.33 -7.74
N THR A 241 -2.63 12.75 -6.64
CA THR A 241 -3.02 13.97 -5.92
C THR A 241 -2.19 15.18 -6.28
N CYS A 242 -0.93 15.01 -6.69
CA CYS A 242 0.03 16.08 -6.90
C CYS A 242 0.43 16.31 -8.35
N ARG A 243 0.01 15.46 -9.30
CA ARG A 243 0.46 15.48 -10.70
C ARG A 243 1.99 15.40 -10.83
N VAL A 244 2.62 14.60 -9.97
CA VAL A 244 4.05 14.30 -10.01
C VAL A 244 4.23 12.94 -10.70
N ALA A 245 5.00 12.88 -11.78
CA ALA A 245 5.42 11.63 -12.38
C ALA A 245 6.44 10.94 -11.45
N ALA A 246 5.93 10.27 -10.42
CA ALA A 246 6.76 9.55 -9.47
C ALA A 246 6.94 8.10 -9.91
N GLU A 247 8.20 7.67 -9.99
CA GLU A 247 8.58 6.31 -10.39
C GLU A 247 9.04 5.52 -9.17
N PRO A 248 8.35 4.41 -8.82
CA PRO A 248 8.81 3.54 -7.75
C PRO A 248 9.91 2.61 -8.25
N LEU A 249 11.06 2.61 -7.57
CA LEU A 249 12.21 1.76 -7.90
C LEU A 249 12.59 0.88 -6.72
N THR A 250 13.06 -0.33 -7.00
CA THR A 250 13.84 -1.03 -5.98
C THR A 250 15.22 -0.37 -5.88
N ALA A 251 15.84 -0.44 -4.69
CA ALA A 251 17.18 0.12 -4.48
C ALA A 251 18.21 -0.41 -5.49
N THR A 252 18.04 -1.64 -5.95
CA THR A 252 18.94 -2.26 -6.95
C THR A 252 18.68 -1.69 -8.36
N ASP A 253 17.42 -1.51 -8.73
CA ASP A 253 17.03 -1.08 -10.07
C ASP A 253 17.59 0.32 -10.40
N LEU A 254 17.75 1.20 -9.39
CA LEU A 254 18.35 2.51 -9.58
C LEU A 254 19.72 2.40 -10.31
N ALA A 255 20.53 1.41 -9.95
CA ALA A 255 21.86 1.22 -10.54
C ALA A 255 21.83 0.68 -11.97
N HIS A 256 20.70 0.10 -12.42
CA HIS A 256 20.56 -0.55 -13.73
C HIS A 256 19.98 0.37 -14.81
N GLY A 257 20.27 1.68 -14.72
CA GLY A 257 19.89 2.65 -15.75
C GLY A 257 19.27 3.94 -15.17
N PRO A 258 18.25 3.88 -14.29
CA PRO A 258 17.58 5.07 -13.79
C PRO A 258 18.49 6.12 -13.13
N VAL A 259 19.63 5.73 -12.58
CA VAL A 259 20.64 6.65 -12.02
C VAL A 259 21.08 7.71 -13.04
N ALA A 260 21.06 7.41 -14.33
CA ALA A 260 21.42 8.36 -15.39
C ALA A 260 20.43 9.54 -15.55
N ALA A 261 19.22 9.41 -15.01
CA ALA A 261 18.22 10.49 -15.03
C ALA A 261 18.41 11.50 -13.88
N LEU A 262 19.29 11.21 -12.91
CA LEU A 262 19.49 12.04 -11.75
C LEU A 262 20.28 13.30 -12.07
N ASP A 263 19.81 14.43 -11.56
CA ASP A 263 20.47 15.73 -11.58
C ASP A 263 20.15 16.49 -10.28
N PRO A 264 20.77 17.65 -10.00
CA PRO A 264 20.55 18.39 -8.75
C PRO A 264 19.09 18.82 -8.49
N LEU A 265 18.26 18.87 -9.53
CA LEU A 265 16.83 19.19 -9.43
C LEU A 265 15.93 17.94 -9.42
N PHE A 266 16.50 16.75 -9.45
CA PHE A 266 15.76 15.50 -9.43
C PHE A 266 15.63 14.99 -7.99
N PRO A 267 14.43 15.06 -7.36
CA PRO A 267 14.27 14.54 -6.01
C PRO A 267 14.18 13.02 -6.00
N VAL A 268 14.76 12.43 -4.95
CA VAL A 268 14.66 11.01 -4.64
C VAL A 268 14.16 10.85 -3.21
N TRP A 269 13.13 10.03 -3.02
CA TRP A 269 12.61 9.63 -1.73
C TRP A 269 13.01 8.19 -1.44
N ALA A 270 13.90 7.98 -0.46
CA ALA A 270 14.35 6.66 -0.05
C ALA A 270 13.67 6.22 1.25
N ILE A 271 13.05 5.03 1.23
CA ILE A 271 12.40 4.42 2.38
C ILE A 271 13.34 3.35 2.93
N ALA A 272 13.83 3.58 4.15
CA ALA A 272 14.81 2.72 4.81
C ALA A 272 14.19 2.06 6.04
N SER A 273 14.18 0.73 6.06
CA SER A 273 13.76 -0.06 7.22
C SER A 273 14.95 -0.69 7.93
N ASP A 274 14.82 -0.85 9.26
CA ASP A 274 15.81 -1.52 10.08
C ASP A 274 15.66 -3.05 9.97
N ASP A 275 16.00 -3.54 8.79
CA ASP A 275 15.95 -4.96 8.45
C ASP A 275 17.09 -5.34 7.48
N GLY A 276 17.05 -6.56 6.96
CA GLY A 276 18.05 -7.08 6.00
C GLY A 276 18.13 -6.32 4.67
N THR A 277 17.25 -5.35 4.43
CA THR A 277 17.21 -4.57 3.17
C THR A 277 17.87 -3.19 3.28
N LEU A 278 18.35 -2.81 4.46
CA LEU A 278 18.91 -1.47 4.71
C LEU A 278 20.16 -1.19 3.86
N ALA A 279 21.10 -2.10 3.79
CA ALA A 279 22.37 -1.88 3.08
C ALA A 279 22.17 -1.53 1.59
N PRO A 280 21.36 -2.24 0.79
CA PRO A 280 21.02 -1.83 -0.58
C PRO A 280 20.40 -0.44 -0.67
N VAL A 281 19.57 -0.02 0.30
CA VAL A 281 18.96 1.32 0.30
C VAL A 281 20.03 2.38 0.60
N GLN A 282 20.97 2.11 1.50
CA GLN A 282 22.10 3.00 1.77
C GLN A 282 23.00 3.18 0.53
N GLU A 283 23.26 2.11 -0.21
CA GLU A 283 23.99 2.18 -1.48
C GLU A 283 23.29 3.04 -2.53
N ALA A 284 21.97 2.84 -2.70
CA ALA A 284 21.17 3.65 -3.60
C ALA A 284 21.15 5.13 -3.20
N ALA A 285 21.06 5.42 -1.91
CA ALA A 285 21.14 6.77 -1.36
C ALA A 285 22.51 7.42 -1.62
N ALA A 286 23.61 6.66 -1.46
CA ALA A 286 24.95 7.13 -1.74
C ALA A 286 25.11 7.52 -3.24
N ARG A 287 24.64 6.66 -4.15
CA ARG A 287 24.63 6.95 -5.59
C ARG A 287 23.80 8.19 -5.94
N THR A 288 22.62 8.33 -5.29
CA THR A 288 21.77 9.52 -5.45
C THR A 288 22.52 10.80 -5.09
N ARG A 289 23.24 10.78 -3.97
CA ARG A 289 24.06 11.91 -3.52
C ARG A 289 25.23 12.20 -4.45
N GLU A 290 25.92 11.17 -4.95
CA GLU A 290 27.02 11.31 -5.90
C GLU A 290 26.59 12.04 -7.18
N MET A 291 25.35 11.82 -7.63
CA MET A 291 24.73 12.52 -8.75
C MET A 291 24.24 13.94 -8.42
N GLY A 292 24.39 14.38 -7.17
CA GLY A 292 23.96 15.70 -6.69
C GLY A 292 22.45 15.84 -6.50
N ALA A 293 21.68 14.78 -6.62
CA ALA A 293 20.23 14.80 -6.50
C ALA A 293 19.79 15.04 -5.06
N THR A 294 18.63 15.70 -4.87
CA THR A 294 18.08 15.95 -3.55
C THR A 294 17.47 14.68 -2.96
N LEU A 295 17.94 14.28 -1.77
CA LEU A 295 17.55 13.05 -1.11
C LEU A 295 16.67 13.32 0.12
N VAL A 296 15.46 12.75 0.12
CA VAL A 296 14.59 12.60 1.30
C VAL A 296 14.71 11.16 1.80
N ALA A 297 14.94 10.98 3.10
CA ALA A 297 14.95 9.66 3.74
C ALA A 297 13.77 9.53 4.71
N SER A 298 13.00 8.44 4.59
CA SER A 298 11.93 8.08 5.54
C SER A 298 12.05 6.63 5.98
N GLY A 299 11.15 6.20 6.87
CA GLY A 299 11.14 4.84 7.39
C GLY A 299 11.83 4.70 8.75
N THR A 300 11.87 3.47 9.26
CA THR A 300 12.37 3.18 10.62
C THR A 300 13.87 3.40 10.76
N ALA A 301 14.62 3.34 9.66
CA ALA A 301 16.07 3.57 9.60
C ALA A 301 16.47 4.86 8.86
N ALA A 302 15.55 5.84 8.71
CA ALA A 302 15.83 7.10 8.02
C ALA A 302 17.05 7.85 8.57
N GLY A 303 17.30 7.74 9.89
CA GLY A 303 18.47 8.33 10.55
C GLY A 303 19.82 7.73 10.12
N ARG A 304 19.81 6.54 9.51
CA ARG A 304 21.00 5.80 9.06
C ARG A 304 21.31 6.02 7.56
N ILE A 305 20.56 6.92 6.91
CA ILE A 305 20.82 7.30 5.50
C ILE A 305 21.70 8.55 5.48
N ASP A 306 22.96 8.36 5.18
CA ASP A 306 23.96 9.42 5.14
C ASP A 306 23.68 10.41 3.99
N GLY A 307 23.87 11.70 4.25
CA GLY A 307 23.75 12.76 3.26
C GLY A 307 22.31 13.04 2.80
N ALA A 308 21.28 12.50 3.49
CA ALA A 308 19.90 12.89 3.23
C ALA A 308 19.70 14.37 3.59
N SER A 309 19.16 15.13 2.61
CA SER A 309 18.82 16.54 2.77
C SER A 309 17.69 16.73 3.78
N TYR A 310 16.76 15.78 3.79
CA TYR A 310 15.60 15.77 4.67
C TYR A 310 15.40 14.37 5.26
N ARG A 311 14.95 14.30 6.51
CA ARG A 311 14.66 13.05 7.20
C ARG A 311 13.28 13.10 7.85
N VAL A 312 12.48 12.06 7.61
CA VAL A 312 11.16 11.87 8.20
C VAL A 312 11.11 10.45 8.80
N PRO A 313 11.75 10.23 9.94
CA PRO A 313 11.77 8.93 10.58
C PRO A 313 10.37 8.54 11.10
N VAL A 314 10.09 7.24 11.11
CA VAL A 314 8.92 6.67 11.77
C VAL A 314 9.37 5.74 12.91
N PRO A 315 8.50 5.46 13.88
CA PRO A 315 8.81 4.48 14.94
C PRO A 315 9.11 3.09 14.37
N THR A 316 9.89 2.29 15.08
CA THR A 316 10.21 0.91 14.70
C THR A 316 9.26 -0.04 15.39
N PRO A 317 8.43 -0.82 14.66
CA PRO A 317 7.57 -1.84 15.25
C PRO A 317 8.38 -3.07 15.68
N SER A 318 7.88 -3.84 16.65
CA SER A 318 8.51 -5.08 17.12
C SER A 318 8.62 -6.14 16.02
N ILE A 319 7.70 -6.14 15.05
CA ILE A 319 7.73 -7.02 13.88
C ILE A 319 8.08 -6.18 12.65
N SER A 320 9.30 -6.33 12.14
CA SER A 320 9.80 -5.55 11.00
C SER A 320 8.94 -5.69 9.72
N LEU A 321 8.28 -6.83 9.51
CA LEU A 321 7.32 -7.02 8.44
C LEU A 321 6.21 -5.94 8.43
N LEU A 322 5.85 -5.40 9.60
CA LEU A 322 4.77 -4.42 9.74
C LEU A 322 5.23 -2.96 9.54
N SER A 323 6.52 -2.71 9.28
CA SER A 323 7.04 -1.36 9.05
C SER A 323 6.31 -0.58 7.93
N PRO A 324 5.84 -1.19 6.83
CA PRO A 324 5.09 -0.48 5.79
C PRO A 324 3.82 0.22 6.28
N LEU A 325 3.19 -0.29 7.35
CA LEU A 325 2.01 0.34 7.96
C LEU A 325 2.32 1.72 8.56
N LEU A 326 3.57 1.94 8.98
CA LEU A 326 4.07 3.22 9.49
C LEU A 326 4.76 4.04 8.40
N SER A 327 5.58 3.38 7.57
CA SER A 327 6.42 4.02 6.56
C SER A 327 5.64 4.70 5.43
N VAL A 328 4.38 4.31 5.20
CA VAL A 328 3.52 4.93 4.18
C VAL A 328 2.99 6.31 4.63
N ILE A 329 2.82 6.52 5.93
CA ILE A 329 2.20 7.73 6.49
C ILE A 329 2.95 9.02 6.09
N PRO A 330 4.28 9.13 6.20
CA PRO A 330 5.00 10.31 5.73
C PRO A 330 4.73 10.67 4.26
N GLY A 331 4.67 9.67 3.39
CA GLY A 331 4.39 9.87 1.96
C GLY A 331 2.96 10.35 1.70
N GLN A 332 1.97 9.82 2.41
CA GLN A 332 0.58 10.27 2.32
C GLN A 332 0.44 11.72 2.81
N LEU A 333 1.04 12.06 3.95
CA LEU A 333 1.04 13.42 4.49
C LEU A 333 1.78 14.41 3.59
N PHE A 334 2.89 14.00 3.00
CA PHE A 334 3.62 14.79 2.02
C PHE A 334 2.77 15.03 0.76
N ALA A 335 2.12 14.01 0.24
CA ALA A 335 1.22 14.13 -0.92
C ALA A 335 0.06 15.09 -0.62
N TRP A 336 -0.56 14.99 0.55
CA TRP A 336 -1.58 15.94 1.00
C TRP A 336 -1.06 17.38 1.04
N SER A 337 0.08 17.62 1.72
CA SER A 337 0.67 18.95 1.87
C SER A 337 1.08 19.54 0.52
N LEU A 338 1.66 18.70 -0.38
CA LEU A 338 2.10 19.14 -1.71
C LEU A 338 0.91 19.47 -2.60
N ALA A 339 -0.17 18.69 -2.56
CA ALA A 339 -1.40 18.98 -3.29
C ALA A 339 -1.95 20.35 -2.87
N ARG A 340 -2.06 20.63 -1.57
CA ARG A 340 -2.50 21.94 -1.05
C ARG A 340 -1.58 23.08 -1.48
N THR A 341 -0.27 22.89 -1.40
CA THR A 341 0.73 23.89 -1.82
C THR A 341 0.57 24.24 -3.30
N ARG A 342 0.14 23.30 -4.12
CA ARG A 342 -0.11 23.45 -5.55
C ARG A 342 -1.53 23.93 -5.90
N GLY A 343 -2.40 24.12 -4.90
CA GLY A 343 -3.81 24.46 -5.14
C GLY A 343 -4.60 23.31 -5.78
N LEU A 344 -4.19 22.05 -5.55
CA LEU A 344 -4.87 20.84 -6.03
C LEU A 344 -5.75 20.26 -4.91
N ASP A 345 -6.80 19.54 -5.31
CA ASP A 345 -7.70 18.85 -4.40
C ASP A 345 -7.31 17.37 -4.27
N ALA A 346 -6.78 16.98 -3.11
CA ALA A 346 -6.42 15.60 -2.82
C ALA A 346 -7.66 14.69 -2.56
N ASP A 347 -8.81 15.28 -2.21
CA ASP A 347 -10.05 14.51 -1.98
C ASP A 347 -10.66 14.01 -3.28
N ALA A 348 -10.58 14.85 -4.35
CA ALA A 348 -11.16 14.57 -5.65
C ALA A 348 -10.22 14.98 -6.80
N PRO A 349 -9.11 14.26 -7.00
CA PRO A 349 -8.16 14.58 -8.06
C PRO A 349 -8.84 14.58 -9.43
N HIS A 350 -8.47 15.54 -10.27
CA HIS A 350 -9.08 15.69 -11.59
C HIS A 350 -8.90 14.45 -12.47
N GLY A 351 -9.98 13.96 -13.05
CA GLY A 351 -9.97 12.82 -13.97
C GLY A 351 -10.09 11.46 -13.28
N LEU A 352 -10.14 11.42 -11.95
CA LEU A 352 -10.31 10.19 -11.18
C LEU A 352 -11.72 10.09 -10.58
N ALA A 353 -12.17 8.86 -10.34
CA ALA A 353 -13.38 8.52 -9.61
C ALA A 353 -13.06 7.52 -8.51
N LYS A 354 -13.81 7.53 -7.39
CA LYS A 354 -13.57 6.63 -6.25
C LYS A 354 -13.70 5.16 -6.64
N VAL A 355 -14.59 4.83 -7.54
CA VAL A 355 -14.75 3.47 -8.08
C VAL A 355 -14.40 3.49 -9.56
N THR A 356 -13.42 2.70 -9.95
CA THR A 356 -13.02 2.55 -11.35
C THR A 356 -13.77 1.35 -11.95
N LEU A 357 -14.66 1.62 -12.90
CA LEU A 357 -15.45 0.61 -13.60
C LEU A 357 -14.91 0.33 -15.02
N VAL A 358 -13.61 0.46 -15.22
CA VAL A 358 -12.96 0.19 -16.52
C VAL A 358 -12.57 -1.28 -16.58
N ARG A 359 -12.77 -1.91 -17.74
CA ARG A 359 -12.27 -3.24 -18.13
C ARG A 359 -11.04 -3.12 -19.01
#